data_f220f74e1a48441e0d5cfff67b72d0f7
#
_entry.id   f220f74e1a48441e0d5cfff67b72d0f7
#
_cell.length_a   1.000
_cell.length_b   1.000
_cell.length_c   1.000
_cell.angle_alpha   90.00
_cell.angle_beta   90.00
_cell.angle_gamma   90.00
#
_symmetry.space_group_name_H-M   'P 1'
#
loop_
_entity.id
_entity.type
_entity.pdbx_description
1 polymer ?
#
loop_
_entity_poly.entity_id
_entity_poly.type
_entity_poly.pdbx_seq_one_letter_code
_entity_poly.pdbx_strand_id
1 'polypeptide(L)'
;KLKIVYRENSLKDNSKIRLAIVGRPNSGKSTLINTLIGKNTVLTGDQPGVTRDSIMLDFIWKDQDIQLIDTAGMRKKSKVIDKIEKLSVESTIDSVKYAQIVILVLDCNEALSRQDLAIAGHIIEEGRVLVIAANKWDIVVNKEEVRIALRNKLNKALSQLKGVSLLEISALNKKGINNLMDEAIKIYKK
;
A
#
# COMPACT_ATOMS: atom_id res chain seq x y z
N LYS A 1 -36.31 12.08 -3.81
CA LYS A 1 -35.97 11.43 -5.09
C LYS A 1 -34.49 11.72 -5.36
N LEU A 2 -33.59 10.79 -5.01
CA LEU A 2 -32.15 10.84 -5.34
C LEU A 2 -32.00 10.48 -6.83
N LYS A 3 -31.46 11.41 -7.60
CA LYS A 3 -31.02 11.13 -8.98
C LYS A 3 -29.71 10.36 -8.91
N ILE A 4 -29.74 9.08 -9.23
CA ILE A 4 -28.57 8.27 -9.49
C ILE A 4 -28.08 8.66 -10.89
N VAL A 5 -26.97 9.35 -10.97
CA VAL A 5 -26.31 9.66 -12.24
C VAL A 5 -25.37 8.49 -12.55
N TYR A 6 -25.80 7.61 -13.45
CA TYR A 6 -24.91 6.62 -14.05
C TYR A 6 -23.95 7.36 -14.98
N ARG A 7 -22.65 7.43 -14.64
CA ARG A 7 -21.60 7.73 -15.60
C ARG A 7 -21.21 6.45 -16.31
N GLU A 8 -21.49 6.39 -17.61
CA GLU A 8 -20.99 5.35 -18.49
C GLU A 8 -19.45 5.39 -18.49
N ASN A 9 -18.85 4.24 -18.17
CA ASN A 9 -17.40 4.09 -18.15
C ASN A 9 -16.87 3.81 -19.54
N SER A 10 -16.19 4.77 -20.10
CA SER A 10 -15.19 4.55 -21.14
C SER A 10 -13.87 4.15 -20.49
N LEU A 11 -13.32 3.06 -20.95
CA LEU A 11 -11.97 2.54 -20.74
C LEU A 11 -10.92 3.67 -20.82
N LYS A 12 -10.11 3.83 -19.74
CA LYS A 12 -9.05 4.82 -19.47
C LYS A 12 -9.50 6.06 -18.68
N ASP A 13 -9.93 5.85 -17.45
CA ASP A 13 -9.92 6.94 -16.48
C ASP A 13 -8.48 7.14 -15.96
N ASN A 14 -7.69 7.91 -16.73
CA ASN A 14 -6.30 8.28 -16.40
C ASN A 14 -6.24 9.31 -15.25
N SER A 15 -7.39 9.68 -14.64
CA SER A 15 -7.48 10.70 -13.60
C SER A 15 -7.16 10.17 -12.21
N LYS A 16 -7.33 8.86 -11.96
CA LYS A 16 -7.14 8.27 -10.64
C LYS A 16 -5.72 7.73 -10.46
N ILE A 17 -5.12 8.04 -9.32
CA ILE A 17 -3.81 7.48 -8.93
C ILE A 17 -4.02 6.06 -8.40
N ARG A 18 -3.41 5.07 -9.06
CA ARG A 18 -3.48 3.67 -8.65
C ARG A 18 -2.43 3.38 -7.57
N LEU A 19 -2.93 3.01 -6.39
CA LEU A 19 -2.13 2.73 -5.21
C LEU A 19 -2.20 1.24 -4.86
N ALA A 20 -1.06 0.58 -4.68
CA ALA A 20 -0.98 -0.74 -4.06
C ALA A 20 -0.35 -0.67 -2.67
N ILE A 21 -0.81 -1.53 -1.77
CA ILE A 21 -0.25 -1.69 -0.43
C ILE A 21 0.20 -3.13 -0.28
N VAL A 22 1.51 -3.32 -0.23
CA VAL A 22 2.16 -4.64 -0.22
C VAL A 22 3.05 -4.82 1.01
N GLY A 23 3.52 -6.03 1.23
CA GLY A 23 4.40 -6.37 2.34
C GLY A 23 4.09 -7.76 2.90
N ARG A 24 4.93 -8.28 3.78
CA ARG A 24 4.80 -9.61 4.38
C ARG A 24 3.48 -9.80 5.16
N PRO A 25 3.06 -11.04 5.40
CA PRO A 25 1.97 -11.32 6.34
C PRO A 25 2.20 -10.63 7.68
N ASN A 26 1.15 -10.19 8.32
CA ASN A 26 1.16 -9.54 9.65
C ASN A 26 1.94 -8.21 9.76
N SER A 27 2.44 -7.63 8.66
CA SER A 27 3.07 -6.28 8.69
C SER A 27 2.09 -5.13 8.98
N GLY A 28 0.78 -5.40 8.95
CA GLY A 28 -0.26 -4.41 9.26
C GLY A 28 -0.92 -3.76 8.04
N LYS A 29 -0.79 -4.34 6.84
CA LYS A 29 -1.45 -3.87 5.61
C LYS A 29 -2.94 -3.66 5.78
N SER A 30 -3.64 -4.67 6.32
CA SER A 30 -5.09 -4.61 6.54
C SER A 30 -5.50 -3.47 7.46
N THR A 31 -4.73 -3.25 8.52
CA THR A 31 -4.96 -2.15 9.46
C THR A 31 -4.73 -0.80 8.78
N LEU A 32 -3.69 -0.67 7.97
CA LEU A 32 -3.41 0.55 7.21
C LEU A 32 -4.54 0.85 6.22
N ILE A 33 -4.97 -0.15 5.45
CA ILE A 33 -6.06 0.00 4.48
C ILE A 33 -7.36 0.41 5.19
N ASN A 34 -7.73 -0.27 6.29
CA ASN A 34 -8.92 0.10 7.05
C ASN A 34 -8.84 1.53 7.61
N THR A 35 -7.64 1.97 7.99
CA THR A 35 -7.43 3.35 8.46
C THR A 35 -7.59 4.37 7.33
N LEU A 36 -7.12 4.07 6.13
CA LEU A 36 -7.27 4.93 4.95
C LEU A 36 -8.74 5.02 4.51
N ILE A 37 -9.41 3.88 4.39
CA ILE A 37 -10.81 3.80 3.99
C ILE A 37 -11.72 4.45 5.03
N GLY A 38 -11.54 4.17 6.33
CA GLY A 38 -12.39 4.69 7.40
C GLY A 38 -12.36 6.20 7.57
N LYS A 39 -11.37 6.91 7.00
CA LYS A 39 -11.28 8.37 7.05
C LYS A 39 -11.90 9.06 5.83
N ASN A 40 -12.03 8.41 4.69
CA ASN A 40 -12.23 9.07 3.40
C ASN A 40 -13.19 8.33 2.47
N THR A 41 -14.09 7.51 2.97
CA THR A 41 -14.88 6.63 2.11
C THR A 41 -15.97 7.36 1.35
N VAL A 42 -15.81 7.49 0.04
CA VAL A 42 -16.93 7.37 -0.90
C VAL A 42 -16.77 5.98 -1.54
N LEU A 43 -17.50 5.00 -1.05
CA LEU A 43 -17.61 3.69 -1.70
C LEU A 43 -18.33 3.90 -3.03
N THR A 44 -17.58 3.93 -4.11
CA THR A 44 -18.15 3.78 -5.45
C THR A 44 -18.38 2.28 -5.67
N GLY A 45 -19.65 1.95 -5.91
CA GLY A 45 -20.19 0.61 -5.86
C GLY A 45 -19.54 -0.43 -6.76
N ASP A 46 -19.89 -1.68 -6.48
CA ASP A 46 -19.61 -2.86 -7.26
C ASP A 46 -19.88 -2.63 -8.76
N GLN A 47 -18.83 -2.65 -9.59
CA GLN A 47 -19.00 -2.72 -11.02
C GLN A 47 -19.12 -4.20 -11.44
N PRO A 48 -20.25 -4.60 -12.04
CA PRO A 48 -20.36 -5.91 -12.69
C PRO A 48 -19.59 -5.87 -14.01
N GLY A 49 -18.51 -6.64 -14.14
CA GLY A 49 -17.81 -6.81 -15.41
C GLY A 49 -16.29 -6.93 -15.39
N VAL A 50 -15.63 -6.78 -14.22
CA VAL A 50 -14.19 -7.04 -14.07
C VAL A 50 -14.01 -8.44 -13.49
N THR A 51 -13.17 -9.24 -14.12
CA THR A 51 -12.81 -10.62 -13.77
C THR A 51 -12.73 -10.82 -12.25
N ARG A 52 -13.29 -11.89 -11.75
CA ARG A 52 -13.65 -12.27 -10.37
C ARG A 52 -12.59 -12.11 -9.26
N ASP A 53 -11.40 -11.55 -9.53
CA ASP A 53 -10.25 -11.65 -8.65
C ASP A 53 -9.66 -10.33 -8.10
N SER A 54 -10.01 -9.15 -8.64
CA SER A 54 -9.44 -7.86 -8.18
C SER A 54 -10.53 -6.93 -7.67
N ILE A 55 -10.57 -6.68 -6.37
CA ILE A 55 -11.46 -5.66 -5.78
C ILE A 55 -10.68 -4.35 -5.74
N MET A 56 -11.13 -3.37 -6.51
CA MET A 56 -10.62 -2.01 -6.49
C MET A 56 -11.49 -1.17 -5.54
N LEU A 57 -10.86 -0.37 -4.69
CA LEU A 57 -11.55 0.55 -3.79
C LEU A 57 -11.12 1.97 -4.11
N ASP A 58 -12.07 2.82 -4.42
CA ASP A 58 -11.83 4.23 -4.69
C ASP A 58 -12.02 5.06 -3.43
N PHE A 59 -11.13 6.01 -3.19
CA PHE A 59 -11.26 7.01 -2.13
C PHE A 59 -10.61 8.33 -2.54
N ILE A 60 -10.97 9.42 -1.86
CA ILE A 60 -10.42 10.74 -2.12
C ILE A 60 -9.42 11.08 -1.01
N TRP A 61 -8.24 11.51 -1.39
CA TRP A 61 -7.22 12.04 -0.49
C TRP A 61 -6.83 13.46 -0.89
N LYS A 62 -7.26 14.47 -0.11
CA LYS A 62 -6.94 15.89 -0.37
C LYS A 62 -7.11 16.26 -1.85
N ASP A 63 -8.28 16.12 -2.39
CA ASP A 63 -8.65 16.43 -3.78
C ASP A 63 -7.98 15.55 -4.85
N GLN A 64 -7.33 14.43 -4.45
CA GLN A 64 -6.81 13.43 -5.37
C GLN A 64 -7.68 12.18 -5.31
N ASP A 65 -8.14 11.75 -6.49
CA ASP A 65 -8.82 10.47 -6.64
C ASP A 65 -7.80 9.34 -6.59
N ILE A 66 -7.92 8.47 -5.61
CA ILE A 66 -7.05 7.31 -5.39
C ILE A 66 -7.84 6.04 -5.62
N GLN A 67 -7.28 5.13 -6.40
CA GLN A 67 -7.80 3.79 -6.60
C GLN A 67 -6.86 2.79 -5.94
N LEU A 68 -7.32 2.14 -4.87
CA LEU A 68 -6.58 1.08 -4.20
C LEU A 68 -6.75 -0.24 -4.95
N ILE A 69 -5.62 -0.82 -5.37
CA ILE A 69 -5.57 -2.05 -6.14
C ILE A 69 -5.42 -3.25 -5.21
N ASP A 70 -6.04 -4.37 -5.59
CA ASP A 70 -5.93 -5.68 -4.93
C ASP A 70 -6.29 -5.70 -3.44
N THR A 71 -7.54 -5.39 -3.17
CA THR A 71 -8.11 -5.62 -1.85
C THR A 71 -8.71 -7.04 -1.69
N ALA A 72 -8.68 -7.87 -2.74
CA ALA A 72 -9.28 -9.21 -2.75
C ALA A 72 -8.62 -10.17 -1.75
N GLY A 73 -7.31 -10.11 -1.60
CA GLY A 73 -6.57 -10.85 -0.58
C GLY A 73 -7.00 -10.53 0.85
N MET A 74 -7.70 -9.42 1.08
CA MET A 74 -8.13 -8.98 2.41
C MET A 74 -9.54 -9.43 2.78
N ARG A 75 -10.50 -9.51 1.83
CA ARG A 75 -11.87 -9.96 2.11
C ARG A 75 -11.97 -11.47 2.30
N LYS A 76 -11.12 -12.26 1.65
CA LYS A 76 -11.07 -13.73 1.83
C LYS A 76 -10.54 -14.13 3.23
N LYS A 77 -9.79 -13.26 3.93
CA LYS A 77 -9.26 -13.53 5.28
C LYS A 77 -10.30 -13.58 6.39
N SER A 78 -11.51 -13.08 6.18
CA SER A 78 -12.57 -13.15 7.20
C SER A 78 -13.21 -14.54 7.33
N LYS A 79 -12.94 -15.49 6.44
CA LYS A 79 -13.63 -16.80 6.42
C LYS A 79 -12.76 -18.07 6.36
N VAL A 80 -11.44 -18.02 6.06
CA VAL A 80 -10.58 -19.22 5.97
C VAL A 80 -9.14 -18.91 6.40
N ILE A 81 -8.73 -19.39 7.58
CA ILE A 81 -7.44 -19.06 8.20
C ILE A 81 -6.25 -19.91 7.70
N ASP A 82 -6.45 -21.05 7.02
CA ASP A 82 -5.41 -22.07 6.91
C ASP A 82 -4.78 -22.37 5.52
N LYS A 83 -5.04 -21.60 4.46
CA LYS A 83 -4.48 -21.93 3.13
C LYS A 83 -3.76 -20.79 2.38
N ILE A 84 -3.38 -19.70 3.04
CA ILE A 84 -3.12 -18.39 2.39
C ILE A 84 -1.63 -18.01 2.27
N GLU A 85 -0.67 -18.76 2.81
CA GLU A 85 0.75 -18.36 2.72
C GLU A 85 1.34 -18.39 1.30
N LYS A 86 0.82 -19.23 0.41
CA LYS A 86 1.33 -19.31 -0.99
C LYS A 86 0.71 -18.28 -1.95
N LEU A 87 -0.50 -17.79 -1.68
CA LEU A 87 -1.19 -16.81 -2.53
C LEU A 87 -0.68 -15.37 -2.37
N SER A 88 0.20 -15.10 -1.41
CA SER A 88 0.61 -13.72 -1.10
C SER A 88 1.70 -13.15 -2.01
N VAL A 89 2.48 -13.97 -2.70
CA VAL A 89 3.58 -13.51 -3.56
C VAL A 89 3.07 -13.20 -4.97
N GLU A 90 2.28 -14.09 -5.57
CA GLU A 90 1.73 -13.88 -6.92
C GLU A 90 0.78 -12.68 -6.96
N SER A 91 -0.12 -12.54 -5.97
CA SER A 91 -1.01 -11.38 -5.89
C SER A 91 -0.26 -10.07 -5.66
N THR A 92 0.88 -10.10 -4.96
CA THR A 92 1.75 -8.95 -4.79
C THR A 92 2.36 -8.50 -6.11
N ILE A 93 2.82 -9.44 -6.94
CA ILE A 93 3.42 -9.16 -8.24
C ILE A 93 2.41 -8.49 -9.18
N ASP A 94 1.19 -9.01 -9.24
CA ASP A 94 0.15 -8.43 -10.09
C ASP A 94 -0.27 -7.04 -9.63
N SER A 95 -0.41 -6.84 -8.32
CA SER A 95 -0.74 -5.52 -7.76
C SER A 95 0.31 -4.47 -8.10
N VAL A 96 1.60 -4.84 -8.05
CA VAL A 96 2.71 -3.94 -8.39
C VAL A 96 2.65 -3.52 -9.85
N LYS A 97 2.36 -4.46 -10.79
CA LYS A 97 2.29 -4.15 -12.22
C LYS A 97 1.25 -3.09 -12.58
N TYR A 98 0.10 -3.11 -11.90
CA TYR A 98 -1.00 -2.19 -12.20
C TYR A 98 -0.96 -0.89 -11.40
N ALA A 99 -0.16 -0.81 -10.34
CA ALA A 99 -0.01 0.37 -9.51
C ALA A 99 0.89 1.43 -10.15
N GLN A 100 0.70 2.68 -9.76
CA GLN A 100 1.62 3.80 -10.03
C GLN A 100 2.45 4.08 -8.79
N ILE A 101 1.82 3.96 -7.61
CA ILE A 101 2.45 4.10 -6.31
C ILE A 101 2.31 2.79 -5.56
N VAL A 102 3.38 2.33 -4.94
CA VAL A 102 3.39 1.14 -4.09
C VAL A 102 3.91 1.51 -2.71
N ILE A 103 3.09 1.28 -1.70
CA ILE A 103 3.47 1.39 -0.29
C ILE A 103 3.88 0.01 0.20
N LEU A 104 5.17 -0.17 0.49
CA LEU A 104 5.69 -1.38 1.14
C LEU A 104 5.59 -1.22 2.65
N VAL A 105 4.73 -2.01 3.29
CA VAL A 105 4.52 -1.99 4.73
C VAL A 105 5.44 -2.99 5.42
N LEU A 106 6.31 -2.49 6.29
CA LEU A 106 7.24 -3.26 7.10
C LEU A 106 6.76 -3.32 8.55
N ASP A 107 7.00 -4.45 9.22
CA ASP A 107 6.96 -4.52 10.68
C ASP A 107 8.28 -4.01 11.25
N CYS A 108 8.27 -2.97 12.09
CA CYS A 108 9.49 -2.38 12.64
C CYS A 108 10.33 -3.35 13.46
N ASN A 109 9.72 -4.39 14.07
CA ASN A 109 10.45 -5.39 14.84
C ASN A 109 11.22 -6.38 13.98
N GLU A 110 10.78 -6.58 12.72
CA GLU A 110 11.33 -7.55 11.79
C GLU A 110 11.72 -6.92 10.45
N ALA A 111 11.92 -5.62 10.45
CA ALA A 111 12.04 -4.84 9.22
C ALA A 111 13.25 -5.22 8.38
N LEU A 112 13.05 -5.10 7.07
CA LEU A 112 14.05 -5.35 6.03
C LEU A 112 14.63 -6.77 6.08
N SER A 113 13.74 -7.74 6.11
CA SER A 113 14.09 -9.13 5.81
C SER A 113 14.49 -9.28 4.32
N ARG A 114 15.07 -10.43 3.96
CA ARG A 114 15.36 -10.74 2.55
C ARG A 114 14.11 -10.65 1.67
N GLN A 115 12.95 -11.05 2.19
CA GLN A 115 11.70 -11.00 1.46
C GLN A 115 11.22 -9.54 1.24
N ASP A 116 11.36 -8.66 2.24
CA ASP A 116 11.03 -7.24 2.10
C ASP A 116 11.89 -6.58 1.02
N LEU A 117 13.18 -6.90 1.00
CA LEU A 117 14.12 -6.41 0.00
C LEU A 117 13.82 -6.94 -1.41
N ALA A 118 13.41 -8.20 -1.54
CA ALA A 118 13.00 -8.77 -2.82
C ALA A 118 11.73 -8.08 -3.36
N ILE A 119 10.74 -7.80 -2.49
CA ILE A 119 9.54 -7.04 -2.86
C ILE A 119 9.93 -5.62 -3.29
N ALA A 120 10.79 -4.93 -2.52
CA ALA A 120 11.25 -3.60 -2.87
C ALA A 120 11.99 -3.57 -4.22
N GLY A 121 12.87 -4.54 -4.47
CA GLY A 121 13.58 -4.69 -5.75
C GLY A 121 12.61 -4.84 -6.91
N HIS A 122 11.62 -5.73 -6.78
CA HIS A 122 10.61 -5.94 -7.81
C HIS A 122 9.79 -4.67 -8.11
N ILE A 123 9.38 -3.91 -7.09
CA ILE A 123 8.65 -2.64 -7.27
C ILE A 123 9.46 -1.66 -8.12
N ILE A 124 10.75 -1.62 -7.90
CA ILE A 124 11.68 -0.74 -8.59
C ILE A 124 11.91 -1.20 -10.04
N GLU A 125 12.12 -2.50 -10.25
CA GLU A 125 12.26 -3.10 -11.57
C GLU A 125 11.04 -2.83 -12.45
N GLU A 126 9.84 -2.81 -11.86
CA GLU A 126 8.59 -2.43 -12.53
C GLU A 126 8.44 -0.91 -12.75
N GLY A 127 9.42 -0.11 -12.34
CA GLY A 127 9.41 1.34 -12.51
C GLY A 127 8.33 2.07 -11.70
N ARG A 128 7.91 1.50 -10.55
CA ARG A 128 6.85 2.08 -9.73
C ARG A 128 7.43 2.98 -8.64
N VAL A 129 6.65 3.98 -8.24
CA VAL A 129 7.00 4.81 -7.08
C VAL A 129 6.96 3.94 -5.82
N LEU A 130 8.10 3.79 -5.16
CA LEU A 130 8.22 3.05 -3.91
C LEU A 130 8.25 4.00 -2.71
N VAL A 131 7.34 3.78 -1.76
CA VAL A 131 7.36 4.41 -0.43
C VAL A 131 7.35 3.32 0.62
N ILE A 132 8.24 3.38 1.59
CA ILE A 132 8.34 2.40 2.67
C ILE A 132 7.65 2.94 3.92
N ALA A 133 6.70 2.18 4.43
CA ALA A 133 5.99 2.46 5.68
C ALA A 133 6.50 1.53 6.79
N ALA A 134 7.35 2.05 7.67
CA ALA A 134 7.80 1.34 8.87
C ALA A 134 6.66 1.39 9.91
N ASN A 135 5.84 0.33 9.90
CA ASN A 135 4.62 0.24 10.71
C ASN A 135 4.89 -0.37 12.10
N LYS A 136 3.90 -0.24 12.98
CA LYS A 136 3.96 -0.63 14.39
C LYS A 136 4.97 0.21 15.20
N TRP A 137 5.17 1.46 14.81
CA TRP A 137 6.12 2.37 15.47
C TRP A 137 5.72 2.71 16.91
N ASP A 138 4.49 2.40 17.29
CA ASP A 138 3.95 2.56 18.64
C ASP A 138 4.57 1.61 19.67
N ILE A 139 5.00 0.43 19.23
CA ILE A 139 5.59 -0.60 20.11
C ILE A 139 7.12 -0.59 20.11
N VAL A 140 7.76 0.26 19.32
CA VAL A 140 9.22 0.41 19.30
C VAL A 140 9.69 1.15 20.55
N VAL A 141 10.54 0.49 21.33
CA VAL A 141 11.11 1.05 22.58
C VAL A 141 12.23 2.02 22.23
N ASN A 142 13.21 1.59 21.46
CA ASN A 142 14.41 2.37 21.12
C ASN A 142 14.32 2.94 19.70
N LYS A 143 13.50 3.97 19.54
CA LYS A 143 13.11 4.53 18.24
C LYS A 143 14.29 5.01 17.41
N GLU A 144 15.29 5.65 18.05
CA GLU A 144 16.44 6.21 17.33
C GLU A 144 17.35 5.09 16.78
N GLU A 145 17.61 4.07 17.59
CA GLU A 145 18.40 2.91 17.17
C GLU A 145 17.75 2.17 15.99
N VAL A 146 16.43 1.89 16.10
CA VAL A 146 15.68 1.23 15.03
C VAL A 146 15.66 2.07 13.76
N ARG A 147 15.50 3.39 13.87
CA ARG A 147 15.54 4.32 12.75
C ARG A 147 16.88 4.28 12.02
N ILE A 148 17.97 4.37 12.75
CA ILE A 148 19.34 4.30 12.20
C ILE A 148 19.57 2.94 11.54
N ALA A 149 19.22 1.84 12.20
CA ALA A 149 19.36 0.49 11.69
C ALA A 149 18.58 0.28 10.38
N LEU A 150 17.32 0.75 10.31
CA LEU A 150 16.49 0.69 9.11
C LEU A 150 17.12 1.47 7.95
N ARG A 151 17.53 2.71 8.18
CA ARG A 151 18.15 3.56 7.16
C ARG A 151 19.46 2.97 6.65
N ASN A 152 20.30 2.45 7.53
CA ASN A 152 21.56 1.82 7.17
C ASN A 152 21.34 0.56 6.31
N LYS A 153 20.39 -0.30 6.69
CA LYS A 153 20.03 -1.48 5.90
C LYS A 153 19.49 -1.10 4.53
N LEU A 154 18.62 -0.08 4.47
CA LEU A 154 18.01 0.40 3.25
C LEU A 154 19.10 0.96 2.30
N ASN A 155 19.96 1.83 2.79
CA ASN A 155 21.04 2.42 2.02
C ASN A 155 22.03 1.38 1.49
N LYS A 156 22.32 0.34 2.29
CA LYS A 156 23.21 -0.75 1.87
C LYS A 156 22.56 -1.65 0.80
N ALA A 157 21.31 -1.98 0.97
CA ALA A 157 20.59 -2.91 0.10
C ALA A 157 20.13 -2.26 -1.21
N LEU A 158 19.78 -0.99 -1.17
CA LEU A 158 19.26 -0.21 -2.30
C LEU A 158 20.20 0.95 -2.64
N SER A 159 21.52 0.71 -2.58
CA SER A 159 22.58 1.73 -2.79
C SER A 159 22.49 2.42 -4.15
N GLN A 160 21.91 1.76 -5.15
CA GLN A 160 21.67 2.33 -6.48
C GLN A 160 20.45 3.25 -6.54
N LEU A 161 19.62 3.28 -5.47
CA LEU A 161 18.40 4.03 -5.41
C LEU A 161 18.50 5.14 -4.36
N LYS A 162 19.04 6.27 -4.79
CA LYS A 162 19.01 7.48 -3.98
C LYS A 162 17.55 7.97 -3.89
N GLY A 163 16.99 8.02 -2.67
CA GLY A 163 15.75 8.74 -2.44
C GLY A 163 14.48 7.92 -2.17
N VAL A 164 14.60 6.63 -1.83
CA VAL A 164 13.44 5.88 -1.32
C VAL A 164 13.01 6.47 0.03
N SER A 165 11.78 6.99 0.08
CA SER A 165 11.23 7.55 1.32
C SER A 165 10.85 6.45 2.29
N LEU A 166 11.35 6.56 3.52
CA LEU A 166 11.01 5.72 4.67
C LEU A 166 10.25 6.56 5.70
N LEU A 167 9.01 6.19 5.97
CA LEU A 167 8.15 6.88 6.92
C LEU A 167 7.74 5.97 8.07
N GLU A 168 7.79 6.50 9.26
CA GLU A 168 7.41 5.84 10.50
C GLU A 168 5.92 6.02 10.75
N ILE A 169 5.19 4.91 10.89
CA ILE A 169 3.76 4.95 11.09
C ILE A 169 3.30 4.00 12.20
N SER A 170 2.15 4.28 12.76
CA SER A 170 1.33 3.33 13.50
C SER A 170 -0.06 3.30 12.85
N ALA A 171 -0.32 2.27 12.07
CA ALA A 171 -1.62 2.10 11.45
C ALA A 171 -2.71 1.90 12.52
N LEU A 172 -2.40 1.20 13.61
CA LEU A 172 -3.29 0.98 14.74
C LEU A 172 -3.69 2.29 15.42
N ASN A 173 -2.70 3.14 15.73
CA ASN A 173 -2.92 4.42 16.41
C ASN A 173 -3.18 5.58 15.44
N LYS A 174 -3.30 5.30 14.14
CA LYS A 174 -3.56 6.29 13.07
C LYS A 174 -2.52 7.42 13.00
N LYS A 175 -1.27 7.16 13.44
CA LYS A 175 -0.16 8.13 13.44
C LYS A 175 0.70 7.98 12.19
N GLY A 176 1.15 9.12 11.63
CA GLY A 176 2.03 9.15 10.45
C GLY A 176 1.35 8.88 9.11
N ILE A 177 0.05 8.53 9.09
CA ILE A 177 -0.67 8.15 7.87
C ILE A 177 -0.81 9.32 6.89
N ASN A 178 -1.08 10.52 7.39
CA ASN A 178 -1.18 11.71 6.54
C ASN A 178 0.15 11.99 5.83
N ASN A 179 1.26 11.96 6.58
CA ASN A 179 2.59 12.18 6.02
C ASN A 179 2.97 11.10 5.00
N LEU A 180 2.58 9.84 5.24
CA LEU A 180 2.80 8.73 4.32
C LEU A 180 2.12 8.98 2.97
N MET A 181 0.85 9.33 2.98
CA MET A 181 0.08 9.57 1.76
C MET A 181 0.53 10.83 1.03
N ASP A 182 0.79 11.92 1.77
CA ASP A 182 1.25 13.17 1.20
C ASP A 182 2.62 13.00 0.51
N GLU A 183 3.55 12.28 1.13
CA GLU A 183 4.87 12.01 0.53
C GLU A 183 4.75 11.09 -0.69
N ALA A 184 3.90 10.06 -0.63
CA ALA A 184 3.66 9.16 -1.75
C ALA A 184 3.14 9.90 -2.99
N ILE A 185 2.15 10.78 -2.81
CA ILE A 185 1.58 11.59 -3.89
C ILE A 185 2.59 12.62 -4.39
N LYS A 186 3.34 13.25 -3.50
CA LYS A 186 4.39 14.24 -3.84
C LYS A 186 5.49 13.63 -4.71
N ILE A 187 5.95 12.40 -4.40
CA ILE A 187 6.97 11.72 -5.19
C ILE A 187 6.42 11.36 -6.58
N TYR A 188 5.18 10.89 -6.65
CA TYR A 188 4.53 10.54 -7.90
C TYR A 188 4.36 11.73 -8.85
N LYS A 189 4.18 12.94 -8.32
CA LYS A 189 3.97 14.17 -9.11
C LYS A 189 5.27 14.85 -9.57
N LYS A 190 6.44 14.35 -9.15
CA LYS A 190 7.76 14.85 -9.59
C LYS A 190 8.21 14.19 -10.87
#